data_0a4ff36ed09d3e3a63fdac3a50c40515
#
_entry.id   0a4ff36ed09d3e3a63fdac3a50c40515
#
_cell.length_a   1.000
_cell.length_b   1.000
_cell.length_c   1.000
_cell.angle_alpha   90.00
_cell.angle_beta   90.00
_cell.angle_gamma   90.00
#
_symmetry.space_group_name_H-M   'P 1'
#
loop_
_entity.id
_entity.type
_entity.pdbx_description
1 polymer ?
#
loop_
_entity_poly.entity_id
_entity_poly.type
_entity_poly.pdbx_seq_one_letter_code
_entity_poly.pdbx_strand_id
1 'polypeptide(L)'
;MCEPAAARERARARRLSHSPGAAPARWGTLRRVPTPSRKLWIFLPTFLITFVIDKVTKIAIVERFAYGERLTVIDGFFNLTHVRNPGGAFSFLATMSDGIRQTFFLGTGALAVGLLLYFLAKIEPEERLAPLAIGGILGGALGNLTDRLYYGEVIDFLDFRLIGGYVWPTFNMADCWIVVGVAVLMIQMFFEGEPQPSPNDSPTPNGELGA
;
A
#
# COMPACT_ATOMS: atom_id res chain seq x y z
N MET A 1 -18.81 -76.11 -42.85
CA MET A 1 -19.44 -74.83 -43.25
C MET A 1 -18.36 -73.82 -43.41
N CYS A 2 -17.94 -73.50 -44.64
CA CYS A 2 -16.89 -72.46 -44.88
C CYS A 2 -17.55 -71.08 -44.98
N GLU A 3 -17.14 -70.17 -44.12
CA GLU A 3 -17.55 -68.78 -44.19
C GLU A 3 -16.96 -68.07 -45.40
N PRO A 4 -17.75 -67.35 -46.22
CA PRO A 4 -17.26 -66.79 -47.51
C PRO A 4 -16.21 -65.73 -47.27
N ALA A 5 -15.14 -65.77 -48.11
CA ALA A 5 -13.96 -64.90 -48.07
C ALA A 5 -14.30 -63.42 -48.04
N ALA A 6 -15.42 -63.01 -48.62
CA ALA A 6 -15.91 -61.63 -48.67
C ALA A 6 -16.24 -61.02 -47.26
N ALA A 7 -16.61 -61.87 -46.28
CA ALA A 7 -16.89 -61.38 -44.88
C ALA A 7 -15.63 -61.02 -44.13
N ARG A 8 -14.52 -61.72 -44.39
CA ARG A 8 -13.21 -61.48 -43.79
C ARG A 8 -12.56 -60.17 -44.33
N GLU A 9 -12.78 -59.86 -45.56
CA GLU A 9 -12.25 -58.66 -46.18
C GLU A 9 -12.96 -57.38 -45.67
N ARG A 10 -14.28 -57.44 -45.52
CA ARG A 10 -15.07 -56.34 -44.92
C ARG A 10 -14.73 -56.06 -43.42
N ALA A 11 -14.41 -57.12 -42.68
CA ALA A 11 -13.99 -56.99 -41.29
C ALA A 11 -12.58 -56.37 -41.19
N ARG A 12 -11.69 -56.69 -42.16
CA ARG A 12 -10.33 -56.07 -42.22
C ARG A 12 -10.37 -54.60 -42.63
N ALA A 13 -11.25 -54.22 -43.56
CA ALA A 13 -11.42 -52.84 -43.99
C ALA A 13 -11.99 -51.96 -42.89
N ARG A 14 -12.91 -52.47 -42.05
CA ARG A 14 -13.44 -51.73 -40.89
C ARG A 14 -12.43 -51.51 -39.77
N ARG A 15 -11.41 -52.40 -39.62
CA ARG A 15 -10.36 -52.21 -38.60
C ARG A 15 -9.32 -51.18 -39.00
N LEU A 16 -9.16 -50.88 -40.27
CA LEU A 16 -8.18 -49.91 -40.78
C LEU A 16 -8.72 -48.47 -40.82
N SER A 17 -10.05 -48.26 -40.68
CA SER A 17 -10.65 -46.92 -40.67
C SER A 17 -10.77 -46.28 -39.30
N HIS A 18 -10.36 -46.99 -38.24
CA HIS A 18 -10.31 -46.45 -36.88
C HIS A 18 -8.86 -46.24 -36.41
N SER A 19 -8.11 -45.41 -37.14
CA SER A 19 -6.95 -44.78 -36.55
C SER A 19 -7.46 -43.74 -35.53
N PRO A 20 -7.11 -43.85 -34.26
CA PRO A 20 -7.40 -42.76 -33.33
C PRO A 20 -6.68 -41.52 -33.87
N GLY A 21 -7.46 -40.51 -34.27
CA GLY A 21 -6.93 -39.25 -34.75
C GLY A 21 -5.91 -38.73 -33.76
N ALA A 22 -4.73 -38.43 -34.22
CA ALA A 22 -3.71 -37.80 -33.43
C ALA A 22 -4.33 -36.58 -32.77
N ALA A 23 -4.38 -36.59 -31.44
CA ALA A 23 -4.85 -35.44 -30.66
C ALA A 23 -4.05 -34.21 -31.13
N PRO A 24 -4.69 -33.05 -31.41
CA PRO A 24 -3.98 -31.88 -31.83
C PRO A 24 -2.96 -31.55 -30.75
N ALA A 25 -1.70 -31.36 -31.13
CA ALA A 25 -0.63 -30.95 -30.24
C ALA A 25 -1.14 -29.75 -29.44
N ARG A 26 -1.23 -29.91 -28.11
CA ARG A 26 -1.53 -28.79 -27.19
C ARG A 26 -0.37 -27.82 -27.33
N TRP A 27 -0.50 -26.86 -28.19
CA TRP A 27 0.37 -25.69 -28.23
C TRP A 27 0.36 -25.12 -26.80
N GLY A 28 1.56 -25.09 -26.20
CA GLY A 28 1.75 -24.74 -24.82
C GLY A 28 0.89 -23.54 -24.43
N THR A 29 0.19 -23.68 -23.34
CA THR A 29 -0.53 -22.59 -22.71
C THR A 29 0.45 -21.45 -22.54
N LEU A 30 0.33 -20.43 -23.37
CA LEU A 30 1.02 -19.17 -23.17
C LEU A 30 0.73 -18.79 -21.72
N ARG A 31 1.76 -18.79 -20.88
CA ARG A 31 1.64 -18.30 -19.50
C ARG A 31 1.05 -16.91 -19.61
N ARG A 32 -0.22 -16.77 -19.22
CA ARG A 32 -0.83 -15.45 -19.11
C ARG A 32 0.06 -14.66 -18.18
N VAL A 33 0.65 -13.60 -18.69
CA VAL A 33 1.34 -12.62 -17.87
C VAL A 33 0.31 -12.19 -16.83
N PRO A 34 0.55 -12.39 -15.53
CA PRO A 34 -0.42 -12.02 -14.51
C PRO A 34 -0.68 -10.52 -14.64
N THR A 35 -1.90 -10.15 -14.94
CA THR A 35 -2.31 -8.73 -14.90
C THR A 35 -2.13 -8.26 -13.48
N PRO A 36 -1.46 -7.12 -13.26
CA PRO A 36 -1.30 -6.59 -11.92
C PRO A 36 -2.66 -6.42 -11.28
N SER A 37 -2.78 -6.85 -10.03
CA SER A 37 -4.04 -6.75 -9.29
C SER A 37 -4.47 -5.29 -9.19
N ARG A 38 -5.78 -5.02 -9.15
CA ARG A 38 -6.35 -3.67 -9.07
C ARG A 38 -5.74 -2.85 -7.92
N LYS A 39 -5.45 -3.49 -6.77
CA LYS A 39 -4.78 -2.84 -5.64
C LYS A 39 -3.43 -2.23 -5.99
N LEU A 40 -2.63 -2.87 -6.85
CA LEU A 40 -1.33 -2.33 -7.27
C LEU A 40 -1.48 -1.13 -8.22
N TRP A 41 -2.53 -1.12 -9.06
CA TRP A 41 -2.84 0.02 -9.92
C TRP A 41 -3.28 1.26 -9.13
N ILE A 42 -3.79 1.10 -7.91
CA ILE A 42 -4.12 2.21 -7.02
C ILE A 42 -2.91 2.58 -6.16
N PHE A 43 -2.29 1.59 -5.54
CA PHE A 43 -1.16 1.77 -4.63
C PHE A 43 0.02 2.49 -5.28
N LEU A 44 0.51 1.99 -6.43
CA LEU A 44 1.74 2.52 -7.04
C LEU A 44 1.64 3.99 -7.46
N PRO A 45 0.60 4.45 -8.18
CA PRO A 45 0.46 5.86 -8.49
C PRO A 45 0.34 6.73 -7.24
N THR A 46 -0.45 6.32 -6.25
CA THR A 46 -0.60 7.07 -5.00
C THR A 46 0.72 7.21 -4.27
N PHE A 47 1.44 6.11 -4.11
CA PHE A 47 2.78 6.10 -3.52
C PHE A 47 3.74 7.05 -4.24
N LEU A 48 3.82 6.95 -5.58
CA LEU A 48 4.72 7.80 -6.37
C LEU A 48 4.34 9.27 -6.30
N ILE A 49 3.05 9.60 -6.41
CA ILE A 49 2.57 10.98 -6.35
C ILE A 49 2.89 11.60 -5.00
N THR A 50 2.56 10.93 -3.90
CA THR A 50 2.78 11.45 -2.54
C THR A 50 4.26 11.60 -2.23
N PHE A 51 5.09 10.63 -2.61
CA PHE A 51 6.55 10.70 -2.48
C PHE A 51 7.14 11.85 -3.30
N VAL A 52 6.75 11.99 -4.57
CA VAL A 52 7.26 13.06 -5.46
C VAL A 52 6.84 14.42 -4.95
N ILE A 53 5.58 14.61 -4.53
CA ILE A 53 5.11 15.88 -3.97
C ILE A 53 5.94 16.26 -2.74
N ASP A 54 6.16 15.31 -1.82
CA ASP A 54 7.00 15.57 -0.64
C ASP A 54 8.41 15.99 -1.04
N LYS A 55 9.06 15.27 -1.94
CA LYS A 55 10.44 15.58 -2.35
C LYS A 55 10.53 16.91 -3.10
N VAL A 56 9.63 17.19 -4.02
CA VAL A 56 9.62 18.42 -4.80
C VAL A 56 9.39 19.64 -3.90
N THR A 57 8.45 19.56 -2.95
CA THR A 57 8.19 20.67 -2.01
C THR A 57 9.39 20.91 -1.09
N LYS A 58 10.00 19.87 -0.55
CA LYS A 58 11.21 19.99 0.29
C LYS A 58 12.40 20.56 -0.46
N ILE A 59 12.65 20.10 -1.70
CA ILE A 59 13.70 20.67 -2.56
C ILE A 59 13.45 22.16 -2.80
N ALA A 60 12.22 22.54 -3.16
CA ALA A 60 11.86 23.91 -3.39
C ALA A 60 12.07 24.81 -2.16
N ILE A 61 11.82 24.27 -0.96
CA ILE A 61 12.10 24.99 0.29
C ILE A 61 13.60 25.17 0.52
N VAL A 62 14.38 24.09 0.39
CA VAL A 62 15.85 24.14 0.59
C VAL A 62 16.53 25.09 -0.39
N GLU A 63 16.05 25.17 -1.65
CA GLU A 63 16.63 26.04 -2.68
C GLU A 63 16.24 27.51 -2.53
N ARG A 64 15.09 27.82 -1.94
CA ARG A 64 14.54 29.19 -1.90
C ARG A 64 14.64 29.85 -0.55
N PHE A 65 14.82 29.10 0.53
CA PHE A 65 14.82 29.61 1.89
C PHE A 65 16.14 29.30 2.58
N ALA A 66 16.78 30.30 3.16
CA ALA A 66 17.86 30.07 4.09
C ALA A 66 17.36 29.29 5.33
N TYR A 67 18.25 28.58 6.01
CA TYR A 67 17.90 27.88 7.23
C TYR A 67 17.35 28.85 8.30
N GLY A 68 16.16 28.54 8.83
CA GLY A 68 15.43 29.37 9.78
C GLY A 68 14.67 30.57 9.17
N GLU A 69 14.79 30.77 7.85
CA GLU A 69 14.03 31.81 7.16
C GLU A 69 12.53 31.51 7.21
N ARG A 70 11.73 32.56 7.30
CA ARG A 70 10.27 32.50 7.39
C ARG A 70 9.64 33.50 6.42
N LEU A 71 8.69 33.01 5.64
CA LEU A 71 7.81 33.80 4.78
C LEU A 71 6.38 33.72 5.30
N THR A 72 5.82 34.86 5.71
CA THR A 72 4.40 34.93 6.08
C THR A 72 3.53 34.85 4.84
N VAL A 73 2.67 33.83 4.76
CA VAL A 73 1.68 33.63 3.70
C VAL A 73 0.34 34.19 4.11
N ILE A 74 -0.10 33.91 5.34
CA ILE A 74 -1.33 34.44 5.94
C ILE A 74 -0.93 35.02 7.32
N ASP A 75 -1.09 36.33 7.47
CA ASP A 75 -0.69 37.03 8.67
C ASP A 75 -1.36 36.44 9.93
N GLY A 76 -0.56 36.21 10.95
CA GLY A 76 -1.02 35.64 12.22
C GLY A 76 -1.43 34.15 12.18
N PHE A 77 -1.43 33.48 10.99
CA PHE A 77 -1.94 32.11 10.90
C PHE A 77 -0.99 31.13 10.21
N PHE A 78 -0.47 31.43 9.02
CA PHE A 78 0.32 30.48 8.23
C PHE A 78 1.59 31.08 7.68
N ASN A 79 2.70 30.38 7.88
CA ASN A 79 3.99 30.72 7.33
C ASN A 79 4.62 29.53 6.60
N LEU A 80 5.47 29.82 5.63
CA LEU A 80 6.45 28.87 5.13
C LEU A 80 7.80 29.14 5.81
N THR A 81 8.49 28.08 6.19
CA THR A 81 9.80 28.20 6.85
C THR A 81 10.72 27.06 6.42
N HIS A 82 12.03 27.20 6.62
CA HIS A 82 12.99 26.10 6.45
C HIS A 82 13.55 25.71 7.81
N VAL A 83 13.03 24.63 8.37
CA VAL A 83 13.48 24.06 9.63
C VAL A 83 13.92 22.61 9.41
N ARG A 84 14.93 22.19 10.14
CA ARG A 84 15.38 20.79 10.17
C ARG A 84 15.00 20.17 11.48
N ASN A 85 14.33 19.03 11.41
CA ASN A 85 13.80 18.30 12.55
C ASN A 85 14.63 17.04 12.82
N PRO A 86 15.52 17.09 13.81
CA PRO A 86 16.35 15.95 14.13
C PRO A 86 15.64 14.85 14.92
N GLY A 87 14.55 15.18 15.63
CA GLY A 87 14.05 14.31 16.70
C GLY A 87 12.58 13.94 16.67
N GLY A 88 11.85 14.19 15.58
CA GLY A 88 10.42 13.89 15.50
C GLY A 88 9.54 14.84 16.33
N ALA A 89 8.26 14.53 16.42
CA ALA A 89 7.29 15.33 17.15
C ALA A 89 7.67 15.49 18.62
N PHE A 90 7.56 16.73 19.14
CA PHE A 90 7.75 17.07 20.56
C PHE A 90 9.17 16.87 21.12
N SER A 91 10.20 16.85 20.28
CA SER A 91 11.61 16.71 20.74
C SER A 91 11.86 15.45 21.58
N PHE A 92 11.09 14.42 21.39
CA PHE A 92 11.09 13.19 22.21
C PHE A 92 12.47 12.54 22.36
N LEU A 93 13.34 12.68 21.37
CA LEU A 93 14.70 12.14 21.39
C LEU A 93 15.78 13.23 21.27
N ALA A 94 15.43 14.50 21.48
CA ALA A 94 16.36 15.62 21.29
C ALA A 94 17.61 15.55 22.17
N THR A 95 17.52 14.88 23.33
CA THR A 95 18.63 14.71 24.28
C THR A 95 19.53 13.52 23.97
N MET A 96 19.15 12.65 23.03
CA MET A 96 19.96 11.48 22.64
C MET A 96 21.04 11.87 21.65
N SER A 97 22.14 11.07 21.62
CA SER A 97 23.16 11.25 20.60
C SER A 97 22.60 11.03 19.19
N ASP A 98 23.16 11.75 18.19
CA ASP A 98 22.70 11.71 16.81
C ASP A 98 22.65 10.29 16.24
N GLY A 99 23.63 9.45 16.54
CA GLY A 99 23.67 8.06 16.08
C GLY A 99 22.51 7.21 16.64
N ILE A 100 22.18 7.34 17.92
CA ILE A 100 21.08 6.60 18.55
C ILE A 100 19.74 7.08 17.94
N ARG A 101 19.58 8.38 17.85
CA ARG A 101 18.37 8.99 17.27
C ARG A 101 18.14 8.56 15.83
N GLN A 102 19.19 8.64 14.99
CA GLN A 102 19.11 8.23 13.60
C GLN A 102 18.80 6.73 13.48
N THR A 103 19.49 5.86 14.24
CA THR A 103 19.22 4.42 14.24
C THR A 103 17.79 4.10 14.65
N PHE A 104 17.26 4.80 15.65
CA PHE A 104 15.88 4.63 16.10
C PHE A 104 14.89 4.97 15.00
N PHE A 105 15.01 6.15 14.37
CA PHE A 105 14.06 6.56 13.33
C PHE A 105 14.19 5.74 12.04
N LEU A 106 15.40 5.36 11.65
CA LEU A 106 15.60 4.48 10.49
C LEU A 106 15.06 3.08 10.76
N GLY A 107 15.31 2.53 11.95
CA GLY A 107 14.81 1.20 12.33
C GLY A 107 13.28 1.14 12.43
N THR A 108 12.67 2.10 13.14
CA THR A 108 11.20 2.17 13.28
C THR A 108 10.53 2.48 11.94
N GLY A 109 11.11 3.35 11.12
CA GLY A 109 10.64 3.63 9.78
C GLY A 109 10.70 2.41 8.86
N ALA A 110 11.81 1.69 8.85
CA ALA A 110 11.95 0.45 8.09
C ALA A 110 10.97 -0.63 8.54
N LEU A 111 10.76 -0.77 9.87
CA LEU A 111 9.76 -1.68 10.42
C LEU A 111 8.34 -1.29 9.96
N ALA A 112 7.98 -0.02 10.03
CA ALA A 112 6.67 0.47 9.58
C ALA A 112 6.45 0.20 8.08
N VAL A 113 7.46 0.47 7.24
CA VAL A 113 7.44 0.15 5.81
C VAL A 113 7.21 -1.35 5.59
N GLY A 114 7.95 -2.21 6.28
CA GLY A 114 7.81 -3.67 6.20
C GLY A 114 6.41 -4.14 6.58
N LEU A 115 5.85 -3.63 7.68
CA LEU A 115 4.49 -3.96 8.13
C LEU A 115 3.43 -3.50 7.12
N LEU A 116 3.53 -2.28 6.60
CA LEU A 116 2.57 -1.76 5.62
C LEU A 116 2.61 -2.56 4.31
N LEU A 117 3.78 -2.94 3.84
CA LEU A 117 3.93 -3.82 2.67
C LEU A 117 3.37 -5.22 2.93
N TYR A 118 3.57 -5.77 4.14
CA TYR A 118 2.96 -7.02 4.56
C TYR A 118 1.42 -6.94 4.53
N PHE A 119 0.84 -5.89 5.11
CA PHE A 119 -0.60 -5.67 5.07
C PHE A 119 -1.11 -5.50 3.63
N LEU A 120 -0.44 -4.70 2.81
CA LEU A 120 -0.78 -4.55 1.39
C LEU A 120 -0.82 -5.90 0.66
N ALA A 121 0.11 -6.80 0.96
CA ALA A 121 0.12 -8.14 0.37
C ALA A 121 -1.10 -8.97 0.78
N LYS A 122 -1.65 -8.77 1.98
CA LYS A 122 -2.81 -9.50 2.53
C LYS A 122 -4.16 -8.94 2.10
N ILE A 123 -4.23 -7.68 1.68
CA ILE A 123 -5.45 -7.03 1.20
C ILE A 123 -5.97 -7.74 -0.05
N GLU A 124 -7.29 -7.85 -0.18
CA GLU A 124 -7.94 -8.42 -1.35
C GLU A 124 -7.65 -7.61 -2.63
N PRO A 125 -7.58 -8.27 -3.80
CA PRO A 125 -7.22 -7.59 -5.05
C PRO A 125 -8.19 -6.48 -5.48
N GLU A 126 -9.45 -6.57 -5.08
CA GLU A 126 -10.55 -5.66 -5.43
C GLU A 126 -10.64 -4.43 -4.54
N GLU A 127 -9.99 -4.48 -3.37
CA GLU A 127 -9.97 -3.39 -2.38
C GLU A 127 -9.34 -2.12 -2.95
N ARG A 128 -9.89 -0.95 -2.57
CA ARG A 128 -9.46 0.34 -3.11
C ARG A 128 -8.94 1.30 -2.05
N LEU A 129 -9.63 1.41 -0.92
CA LEU A 129 -9.32 2.42 0.09
C LEU A 129 -8.04 2.11 0.83
N ALA A 130 -7.85 0.87 1.28
CA ALA A 130 -6.65 0.48 1.99
C ALA A 130 -5.37 0.60 1.13
N PRO A 131 -5.33 0.15 -0.17
CA PRO A 131 -4.17 0.40 -1.03
C PRO A 131 -3.89 1.89 -1.28
N LEU A 132 -4.93 2.72 -1.40
CA LEU A 132 -4.78 4.18 -1.52
C LEU A 132 -4.13 4.76 -0.26
N ALA A 133 -4.67 4.43 0.92
CA ALA A 133 -4.16 4.92 2.20
C ALA A 133 -2.72 4.45 2.46
N ILE A 134 -2.44 3.16 2.24
CA ILE A 134 -1.09 2.61 2.39
C ILE A 134 -0.11 3.27 1.41
N GLY A 135 -0.53 3.53 0.17
CA GLY A 135 0.27 4.28 -0.81
C GLY A 135 0.66 5.67 -0.30
N GLY A 136 -0.31 6.41 0.24
CA GLY A 136 -0.08 7.72 0.84
C GLY A 136 0.88 7.66 2.04
N ILE A 137 0.63 6.75 2.98
CA ILE A 137 1.48 6.58 4.17
C ILE A 137 2.91 6.20 3.76
N LEU A 138 3.08 5.24 2.85
CA LEU A 138 4.40 4.80 2.41
C LEU A 138 5.15 5.87 1.65
N GLY A 139 4.47 6.66 0.80
CA GLY A 139 5.07 7.79 0.10
C GLY A 139 5.61 8.84 1.07
N GLY A 140 4.81 9.22 2.07
CA GLY A 140 5.25 10.12 3.14
C GLY A 140 6.37 9.53 4.00
N ALA A 141 6.21 8.28 4.47
CA ALA A 141 7.21 7.62 5.31
C ALA A 141 8.58 7.53 4.60
N LEU A 142 8.61 7.12 3.33
CA LEU A 142 9.85 7.10 2.55
C LEU A 142 10.39 8.50 2.25
N GLY A 143 9.53 9.51 2.10
CA GLY A 143 9.93 10.91 2.02
C GLY A 143 10.76 11.33 3.24
N ASN A 144 10.21 11.14 4.44
CA ASN A 144 10.88 11.45 5.70
C ASN A 144 12.09 10.54 5.99
N LEU A 145 12.05 9.28 5.55
CA LEU A 145 13.17 8.35 5.72
C LEU A 145 14.36 8.73 4.83
N THR A 146 14.10 9.13 3.58
CA THR A 146 15.16 9.61 2.67
C THR A 146 15.82 10.87 3.17
N ASP A 147 15.07 11.81 3.80
CA ASP A 147 15.67 13.00 4.40
C ASP A 147 16.63 12.63 5.53
N ARG A 148 16.23 11.70 6.40
CA ARG A 148 17.09 11.22 7.49
C ARG A 148 18.34 10.49 6.99
N LEU A 149 18.24 9.75 5.91
CA LEU A 149 19.40 9.10 5.30
C LEU A 149 20.39 10.10 4.67
N TYR A 150 19.87 11.19 4.09
CA TYR A 150 20.69 12.16 3.35
C TYR A 150 21.23 13.27 4.25
N TYR A 151 20.37 13.80 5.13
CA TYR A 151 20.67 14.98 5.95
C TYR A 151 20.81 14.66 7.45
N GLY A 152 20.46 13.45 7.88
CA GLY A 152 20.33 13.11 9.31
C GLY A 152 19.07 13.66 9.98
N GLU A 153 18.34 14.53 9.31
CA GLU A 153 17.19 15.31 9.81
C GLU A 153 16.10 15.38 8.77
N VAL A 154 14.86 15.69 9.18
CA VAL A 154 13.73 15.90 8.26
C VAL A 154 13.57 17.38 7.98
N ILE A 155 13.23 17.73 6.73
CA ILE A 155 12.93 19.09 6.31
C ILE A 155 11.46 19.38 6.58
N ASP A 156 11.18 20.34 7.48
CA ASP A 156 9.85 20.80 7.86
C ASP A 156 9.68 22.26 7.42
N PHE A 157 8.47 22.59 6.91
CA PHE A 157 8.27 23.91 6.31
C PHE A 157 6.86 24.50 6.48
N LEU A 158 5.88 23.73 6.93
CA LEU A 158 4.52 24.21 7.19
C LEU A 158 4.42 24.65 8.66
N ASP A 159 4.39 25.98 8.89
CA ASP A 159 4.35 26.59 10.21
C ASP A 159 2.98 27.24 10.44
N PHE A 160 2.16 26.65 11.30
CA PHE A 160 0.83 27.14 11.63
C PHE A 160 0.77 27.73 13.03
N ARG A 161 0.15 28.91 13.12
CA ARG A 161 -0.16 29.59 14.37
C ARG A 161 -1.65 29.51 14.62
N LEU A 162 -2.06 28.87 15.70
CA LEU A 162 -3.46 28.66 16.02
C LEU A 162 -3.96 29.77 16.97
N ILE A 163 -5.27 29.80 17.16
CA ILE A 163 -5.94 30.74 18.07
C ILE A 163 -5.35 30.64 19.48
N GLY A 164 -5.17 31.78 20.14
CA GLY A 164 -4.58 31.81 21.49
C GLY A 164 -3.04 31.81 21.52
N GLY A 165 -2.38 31.98 20.37
CA GLY A 165 -0.91 32.06 20.26
C GLY A 165 -0.20 30.72 20.30
N TYR A 166 -0.93 29.60 20.27
CA TYR A 166 -0.34 28.28 20.19
C TYR A 166 0.31 28.07 18.81
N VAL A 167 1.59 27.74 18.80
CA VAL A 167 2.33 27.41 17.60
C VAL A 167 2.32 25.90 17.43
N TRP A 168 1.69 25.43 16.32
CA TRP A 168 1.72 24.02 15.99
C TRP A 168 3.15 23.61 15.57
N PRO A 169 3.67 22.45 16.01
CA PRO A 169 4.96 21.98 15.55
C PRO A 169 5.04 21.99 14.03
N THR A 170 6.11 22.58 13.48
CA THR A 170 6.32 22.64 12.02
C THR A 170 6.37 21.22 11.44
N PHE A 171 5.76 21.03 10.29
CA PHE A 171 5.63 19.74 9.62
C PHE A 171 5.80 19.89 8.10
N ASN A 172 5.66 18.80 7.36
CA ASN A 172 5.86 18.74 5.90
C ASN A 172 4.73 17.96 5.18
N MET A 173 4.85 17.81 3.86
CA MET A 173 3.83 17.09 3.07
C MET A 173 3.80 15.59 3.39
N ALA A 174 4.94 14.98 3.74
CA ALA A 174 4.96 13.57 4.15
C ALA A 174 4.07 13.32 5.37
N ASP A 175 4.13 14.20 6.37
CA ASP A 175 3.32 14.10 7.59
C ASP A 175 1.83 14.23 7.27
N CYS A 176 1.46 15.12 6.33
CA CYS A 176 0.08 15.23 5.85
C CYS A 176 -0.41 13.90 5.26
N TRP A 177 0.37 13.28 4.38
CA TRP A 177 0.00 12.02 3.75
C TRP A 177 -0.10 10.87 4.76
N ILE A 178 0.83 10.81 5.73
CA ILE A 178 0.79 9.81 6.79
C ILE A 178 -0.49 9.98 7.62
N VAL A 179 -0.79 11.20 8.09
CA VAL A 179 -1.96 11.47 8.93
C VAL A 179 -3.26 11.17 8.18
N VAL A 180 -3.40 11.65 6.94
CA VAL A 180 -4.60 11.39 6.11
C VAL A 180 -4.75 9.89 5.84
N GLY A 181 -3.67 9.20 5.46
CA GLY A 181 -3.71 7.76 5.20
C GLY A 181 -4.09 6.94 6.44
N VAL A 182 -3.53 7.28 7.62
CA VAL A 182 -3.91 6.64 8.88
C VAL A 182 -5.37 6.91 9.21
N ALA A 183 -5.84 8.15 9.05
CA ALA A 183 -7.25 8.49 9.27
C ALA A 183 -8.19 7.69 8.37
N VAL A 184 -7.85 7.53 7.08
CA VAL A 184 -8.64 6.70 6.14
C VAL A 184 -8.69 5.24 6.60
N LEU A 185 -7.56 4.63 7.01
CA LEU A 185 -7.54 3.26 7.52
C LEU A 185 -8.36 3.12 8.80
N MET A 186 -8.24 4.07 9.72
CA MET A 186 -9.02 4.08 10.96
C MET A 186 -10.53 4.15 10.68
N ILE A 187 -10.94 5.08 9.80
CA ILE A 187 -12.34 5.22 9.39
C ILE A 187 -12.85 3.93 8.75
N GLN A 188 -12.09 3.33 7.86
CA GLN A 188 -12.45 2.06 7.23
C GLN A 188 -12.66 0.96 8.28
N MET A 189 -11.76 0.80 9.25
CA MET A 189 -11.90 -0.17 10.33
C MET A 189 -13.18 0.02 11.16
N PHE A 190 -13.59 1.28 11.41
CA PHE A 190 -14.82 1.56 12.16
C PHE A 190 -16.09 1.23 11.37
N PHE A 191 -16.07 1.35 10.05
CA PHE A 191 -17.24 1.11 9.20
C PHE A 191 -17.32 -0.33 8.67
N GLU A 192 -16.22 -1.06 8.60
CA GLU A 192 -16.19 -2.48 8.21
C GLU A 192 -16.45 -3.44 9.39
N GLY A 193 -16.66 -2.90 10.60
CA GLY A 193 -16.85 -3.69 11.81
C GLY A 193 -18.23 -4.33 11.89
N GLU A 194 -18.30 -5.55 11.53
CA GLU A 194 -18.85 -6.80 12.07
C GLU A 194 -18.75 -7.86 10.97
N PRO A 195 -18.09 -8.99 11.22
CA PRO A 195 -18.12 -10.10 10.28
C PRO A 195 -19.58 -10.52 10.10
N GLN A 196 -20.09 -10.46 8.89
CA GLN A 196 -21.41 -11.03 8.59
C GLN A 196 -21.40 -12.49 9.05
N PRO A 197 -22.36 -12.93 9.89
CA PRO A 197 -22.41 -14.31 10.30
C PRO A 197 -22.45 -15.19 9.06
N SER A 198 -21.58 -16.20 9.05
CA SER A 198 -21.52 -17.18 7.97
C SER A 198 -22.92 -17.77 7.75
N PRO A 199 -23.34 -18.03 6.50
CA PRO A 199 -24.60 -18.74 6.23
C PRO A 199 -24.69 -20.09 6.94
N ASN A 200 -23.58 -20.63 7.43
CA ASN A 200 -23.51 -21.86 8.21
C ASN A 200 -23.75 -21.68 9.71
N ASP A 201 -23.81 -20.45 10.23
CA ASP A 201 -24.07 -20.16 11.63
C ASP A 201 -25.58 -20.06 11.95
N SER A 202 -26.45 -20.48 11.04
CA SER A 202 -27.88 -20.62 11.32
C SER A 202 -28.04 -21.66 12.44
N PRO A 203 -28.72 -21.30 13.55
CA PRO A 203 -28.98 -22.30 14.60
C PRO A 203 -29.77 -23.46 13.98
N THR A 204 -29.27 -24.67 14.08
CA THR A 204 -30.01 -25.86 13.72
C THR A 204 -31.33 -25.81 14.48
N PRO A 205 -32.51 -25.93 13.78
CA PRO A 205 -33.77 -26.00 14.49
C PRO A 205 -33.71 -27.22 15.41
N ASN A 206 -33.74 -26.92 16.70
CA ASN A 206 -33.80 -27.96 17.71
C ASN A 206 -34.99 -28.86 17.38
N GLY A 207 -34.70 -30.12 17.11
CA GLY A 207 -35.72 -31.14 16.94
C GLY A 207 -36.64 -31.12 18.16
N GLU A 208 -37.90 -30.85 17.95
CA GLU A 208 -38.94 -31.17 18.88
C GLU A 208 -38.88 -32.66 19.12
N LEU A 209 -38.37 -33.06 20.29
CA LEU A 209 -38.55 -34.39 20.82
C LEU A 209 -39.97 -34.46 21.32
N GLY A 210 -40.79 -35.17 20.56
CA GLY A 210 -42.11 -35.58 20.98
C GLY A 210 -42.04 -36.40 22.27
N ALA A 211 -42.93 -36.10 23.17
CA ALA A 211 -43.30 -36.86 24.32
C ALA A 211 -44.02 -38.14 23.92
#